data_07d768b78ef8265115479a90f9e765f4
#
_entry.id   07d768b78ef8265115479a90f9e765f4
#
_cell.length_a   1.000
_cell.length_b   1.000
_cell.length_c   1.000
_cell.angle_alpha   90.00
_cell.angle_beta   90.00
_cell.angle_gamma   90.00
#
_symmetry.space_group_name_H-M   'P 1'
#
loop_
_entity.id
_entity.type
_entity.pdbx_description
1 polymer ?
#
loop_
_entity_poly.entity_id
_entity_poly.type
_entity_poly.pdbx_seq_one_letter_code
_entity_poly.pdbx_strand_id
1 'polypeptide(L)'
;VMAGLCVLITAGPTREPIDPVRYITNRSSGKMGYEVARAAARGGASVTLVSGPVCLPKPDGVVVVEIETADEMYRAVMDRVQGHDIYIGAAAVADYSVVETSERKMKKSDVAPQLLLTLTRDILANVAGLEQSPFTVGFAAETDDLEANAKQKLAAKKLDMIVANQVGGEEGGF
;
A
#
# COMPACT_ATOMS: atom_id res chain seq x y z
N VAL A 1 -15.88 -18.86 6.43
CA VAL A 1 -16.41 -17.68 7.14
C VAL A 1 -16.50 -16.46 6.23
N MET A 2 -15.65 -16.38 5.17
CA MET A 2 -15.65 -15.27 4.20
C MET A 2 -16.20 -15.67 2.81
N ALA A 3 -16.86 -16.81 2.70
CA ALA A 3 -17.42 -17.29 1.43
C ALA A 3 -18.42 -16.28 0.84
N GLY A 4 -18.25 -15.97 -0.43
CA GLY A 4 -19.08 -15.00 -1.17
C GLY A 4 -18.64 -13.55 -1.05
N LEU A 5 -17.65 -13.21 -0.20
CA LEU A 5 -17.11 -11.85 -0.12
C LEU A 5 -16.02 -11.63 -1.17
N CYS A 6 -16.02 -10.44 -1.76
CA CYS A 6 -14.96 -9.92 -2.64
C CYS A 6 -14.07 -8.98 -1.85
N VAL A 7 -12.77 -9.29 -1.78
CA VAL A 7 -11.79 -8.53 -0.99
C VAL A 7 -10.70 -7.98 -1.89
N LEU A 8 -10.51 -6.66 -1.84
CA LEU A 8 -9.42 -5.96 -2.52
C LEU A 8 -8.34 -5.59 -1.50
N ILE A 9 -7.11 -6.00 -1.76
CA ILE A 9 -5.98 -5.80 -0.84
C ILE A 9 -4.84 -5.11 -1.57
N THR A 10 -4.17 -4.17 -0.91
CA THR A 10 -2.89 -3.64 -1.38
C THR A 10 -1.76 -4.15 -0.52
N ALA A 11 -0.61 -4.47 -1.13
CA ALA A 11 0.56 -4.98 -0.44
C ALA A 11 1.88 -4.49 -1.06
N GLY A 12 2.95 -4.63 -0.30
CA GLY A 12 4.31 -4.28 -0.73
C GLY A 12 4.58 -2.79 -0.75
N PRO A 13 5.83 -2.41 -1.04
CA PRO A 13 6.22 -1.02 -1.22
C PRO A 13 5.83 -0.53 -2.62
N THR A 14 5.65 0.78 -2.77
CA THR A 14 5.75 1.41 -4.09
C THR A 14 7.18 1.91 -4.32
N ARG A 15 7.56 2.07 -5.58
CA ARG A 15 8.85 2.62 -6.00
C ARG A 15 8.60 3.82 -6.89
N GLU A 16 9.06 4.98 -6.44
CA GLU A 16 8.90 6.23 -7.18
C GLU A 16 10.20 6.54 -7.94
N PRO A 17 10.24 6.41 -9.27
CA PRO A 17 11.47 6.52 -10.02
C PRO A 17 12.04 7.94 -9.97
N ILE A 18 13.34 8.05 -9.74
CA ILE A 18 14.14 9.28 -9.90
C ILE A 18 14.71 9.31 -11.32
N ASP A 19 15.26 8.19 -11.74
CA ASP A 19 15.78 7.93 -13.08
C ASP A 19 15.65 6.41 -13.39
N PRO A 20 16.09 5.89 -14.54
CA PRO A 20 15.97 4.47 -14.87
C PRO A 20 16.66 3.50 -13.90
N VAL A 21 17.46 4.01 -12.96
CA VAL A 21 18.29 3.17 -12.07
C VAL A 21 17.92 3.36 -10.60
N ARG A 22 17.45 4.55 -10.21
CA ARG A 22 17.22 4.94 -8.81
C ARG A 22 15.76 5.30 -8.56
N TYR A 23 15.28 4.96 -7.38
CA TYR A 23 13.91 5.24 -6.94
C TYR A 23 13.85 5.51 -5.43
N ILE A 24 12.79 6.20 -5.01
CA ILE A 24 12.39 6.35 -3.62
C ILE A 24 11.45 5.20 -3.28
N THR A 25 11.63 4.57 -2.14
CA THR A 25 10.78 3.47 -1.69
C THR A 25 10.76 3.35 -0.17
N ASN A 26 9.81 2.60 0.36
CA ASN A 26 9.73 2.19 1.76
C ASN A 26 10.40 0.82 1.97
N ARG A 27 10.91 0.58 3.19
CA ARG A 27 11.50 -0.71 3.58
C ARG A 27 10.43 -1.76 3.89
N SER A 28 9.52 -2.03 2.99
CA SER A 28 8.48 -3.03 3.20
C SER A 28 8.79 -4.30 2.41
N SER A 29 8.68 -5.45 3.07
CA SER A 29 8.76 -6.76 2.42
C SER A 29 7.47 -7.18 1.73
N GLY A 30 6.34 -6.54 2.05
CA GLY A 30 5.01 -6.91 1.59
C GLY A 30 4.41 -8.12 2.30
N LYS A 31 5.12 -8.74 3.24
CA LYS A 31 4.73 -10.00 3.88
C LYS A 31 3.37 -9.92 4.56
N MET A 32 3.07 -8.83 5.27
CA MET A 32 1.80 -8.65 5.96
C MET A 32 0.61 -8.72 4.99
N GLY A 33 0.61 -7.94 3.92
CA GLY A 33 -0.48 -7.93 2.95
C GLY A 33 -0.64 -9.26 2.21
N TYR A 34 0.46 -9.95 1.93
CA TYR A 34 0.44 -11.30 1.32
C TYR A 34 -0.16 -12.34 2.26
N GLU A 35 0.16 -12.31 3.56
CA GLU A 35 -0.44 -13.23 4.55
C GLU A 35 -1.92 -12.93 4.77
N VAL A 36 -2.33 -11.65 4.77
CA VAL A 36 -3.74 -11.27 4.82
C VAL A 36 -4.48 -11.80 3.59
N ALA A 37 -3.90 -11.68 2.39
CA ALA A 37 -4.49 -12.21 1.16
C ALA A 37 -4.65 -13.74 1.20
N ARG A 38 -3.63 -14.46 1.69
CA ARG A 38 -3.70 -15.91 1.88
C ARG A 38 -4.77 -16.30 2.89
N ALA A 39 -4.87 -15.59 4.00
CA ALA A 39 -5.87 -15.85 5.04
C ALA A 39 -7.29 -15.62 4.52
N ALA A 40 -7.54 -14.53 3.79
CA ALA A 40 -8.82 -14.22 3.20
C ALA A 40 -9.25 -15.30 2.16
N ALA A 41 -8.33 -15.69 1.27
CA ALA A 41 -8.57 -16.75 0.28
C ALA A 41 -8.86 -18.09 0.95
N ARG A 42 -8.11 -18.49 1.97
CA ARG A 42 -8.40 -19.68 2.77
C ARG A 42 -9.73 -19.59 3.50
N GLY A 43 -10.17 -18.39 3.86
CA GLY A 43 -11.50 -18.13 4.43
C GLY A 43 -12.64 -18.25 3.43
N GLY A 44 -12.36 -18.42 2.14
CA GLY A 44 -13.32 -18.58 1.06
C GLY A 44 -13.69 -17.30 0.32
N ALA A 45 -12.97 -16.18 0.56
CA ALA A 45 -13.18 -14.94 -0.17
C ALA A 45 -12.61 -15.00 -1.59
N SER A 46 -13.22 -14.26 -2.52
CA SER A 46 -12.61 -13.90 -3.79
C SER A 46 -11.65 -12.72 -3.57
N VAL A 47 -10.35 -12.94 -3.75
CA VAL A 47 -9.31 -11.96 -3.38
C VAL A 47 -8.62 -11.42 -4.61
N THR A 48 -8.55 -10.09 -4.69
CA THR A 48 -7.68 -9.36 -5.62
C THR A 48 -6.60 -8.64 -4.80
N LEU A 49 -5.34 -8.90 -5.13
CA LEU A 49 -4.17 -8.32 -4.47
C LEU A 49 -3.43 -7.39 -5.45
N VAL A 50 -3.46 -6.09 -5.20
CA VAL A 50 -2.64 -5.09 -5.90
C VAL A 50 -1.30 -4.99 -5.18
N SER A 51 -0.24 -5.43 -5.83
CA SER A 51 1.07 -5.58 -5.20
C SER A 51 2.14 -4.70 -5.84
N GLY A 52 2.83 -3.93 -5.00
CA GLY A 52 4.12 -3.38 -5.35
C GLY A 52 5.20 -4.46 -5.46
N PRO A 53 6.43 -4.10 -5.86
CA PRO A 53 7.51 -5.06 -6.10
C PRO A 53 7.96 -5.75 -4.81
N VAL A 54 7.83 -7.07 -4.77
CA VAL A 54 8.23 -7.94 -3.65
C VAL A 54 8.89 -9.22 -4.15
N CYS A 55 9.68 -9.87 -3.30
CA CYS A 55 10.28 -11.18 -3.56
C CYS A 55 9.50 -12.30 -2.85
N LEU A 56 8.16 -12.28 -2.96
CA LEU A 56 7.29 -13.27 -2.34
C LEU A 56 6.58 -14.11 -3.41
N PRO A 57 6.34 -15.41 -3.16
CA PRO A 57 5.53 -16.22 -4.06
C PRO A 57 4.08 -15.72 -4.07
N LYS A 58 3.48 -15.71 -5.26
CA LYS A 58 2.06 -15.34 -5.42
C LYS A 58 1.18 -16.29 -4.58
N PRO A 59 0.20 -15.76 -3.84
CA PRO A 59 -0.71 -16.61 -3.09
C PRO A 59 -1.62 -17.42 -4.02
N ASP A 60 -1.84 -18.69 -3.68
CA ASP A 60 -2.76 -19.55 -4.43
C ASP A 60 -4.20 -19.04 -4.33
N GLY A 61 -4.94 -19.09 -5.42
CA GLY A 61 -6.34 -18.67 -5.47
C GLY A 61 -6.57 -17.16 -5.38
N VAL A 62 -5.52 -16.34 -5.49
CA VAL A 62 -5.57 -14.89 -5.43
C VAL A 62 -5.23 -14.30 -6.80
N VAL A 63 -6.05 -13.37 -7.27
CA VAL A 63 -5.73 -12.57 -8.46
C VAL A 63 -4.72 -11.49 -8.09
N VAL A 64 -3.51 -11.55 -8.62
CA VAL A 64 -2.44 -10.58 -8.33
C VAL A 64 -2.29 -9.59 -9.48
N VAL A 65 -2.39 -8.32 -9.15
CA VAL A 65 -2.15 -7.18 -10.05
C VAL A 65 -0.84 -6.52 -9.63
N GLU A 66 0.19 -6.64 -10.44
CA GLU A 66 1.51 -6.07 -10.16
C GLU A 66 1.57 -4.62 -10.63
N ILE A 67 2.09 -3.76 -9.79
CA ILE A 67 2.32 -2.33 -10.06
C ILE A 67 3.69 -1.92 -9.53
N GLU A 68 4.16 -0.75 -9.86
CA GLU A 68 5.44 -0.22 -9.39
C GLU A 68 5.24 1.07 -8.57
N THR A 69 4.53 2.06 -9.10
CA THR A 69 4.39 3.38 -8.49
C THR A 69 3.12 3.55 -7.66
N ALA A 70 3.10 4.57 -6.79
CA ALA A 70 1.90 4.95 -6.04
C ALA A 70 0.73 5.32 -6.96
N ASP A 71 1.01 5.99 -8.10
CA ASP A 71 -0.03 6.35 -9.06
C ASP A 71 -0.61 5.13 -9.78
N GLU A 72 0.22 4.16 -10.15
CA GLU A 72 -0.23 2.89 -10.70
C GLU A 72 -1.08 2.11 -9.69
N MET A 73 -0.65 2.05 -8.42
CA MET A 73 -1.44 1.41 -7.35
C MET A 73 -2.78 2.12 -7.17
N TYR A 74 -2.80 3.45 -7.13
CA TYR A 74 -4.02 4.24 -7.03
C TYR A 74 -5.00 3.89 -8.15
N ARG A 75 -4.55 3.93 -9.41
CA ARG A 75 -5.38 3.59 -10.57
C ARG A 75 -5.88 2.15 -10.49
N ALA A 76 -4.99 1.20 -10.21
CA ALA A 76 -5.34 -0.21 -10.11
C ALA A 76 -6.41 -0.48 -9.04
N VAL A 77 -6.37 0.24 -7.91
CA VAL A 77 -7.38 0.16 -6.84
C VAL A 77 -8.69 0.80 -7.30
N MET A 78 -8.64 2.05 -7.80
CA MET A 78 -9.86 2.80 -8.16
C MET A 78 -10.64 2.14 -9.30
N ASP A 79 -9.95 1.50 -10.26
CA ASP A 79 -10.57 0.76 -11.35
C ASP A 79 -11.28 -0.53 -10.89
N ARG A 80 -10.95 -1.02 -9.68
CA ARG A 80 -11.43 -2.33 -9.18
C ARG A 80 -12.28 -2.25 -7.93
N VAL A 81 -12.20 -1.17 -7.16
CA VAL A 81 -12.80 -1.10 -5.83
C VAL A 81 -14.32 -1.23 -5.84
N GLN A 82 -14.98 -0.82 -6.93
CA GLN A 82 -16.42 -1.01 -7.08
C GLN A 82 -16.75 -2.51 -7.19
N GLY A 83 -17.74 -2.97 -6.41
CA GLY A 83 -18.14 -4.36 -6.36
C GLY A 83 -17.31 -5.23 -5.41
N HIS A 84 -16.36 -4.63 -4.67
CA HIS A 84 -15.71 -5.30 -3.54
C HIS A 84 -16.40 -4.93 -2.23
N ASP A 85 -16.52 -5.93 -1.35
CA ASP A 85 -17.16 -5.76 -0.04
C ASP A 85 -16.20 -5.18 0.99
N ILE A 86 -14.91 -5.51 0.85
CA ILE A 86 -13.85 -5.10 1.79
C ILE A 86 -12.64 -4.60 1.00
N TYR A 87 -12.09 -3.46 1.46
CA TYR A 87 -10.80 -2.97 1.03
C TYR A 87 -9.81 -2.98 2.20
N ILE A 88 -8.63 -3.57 1.99
CA ILE A 88 -7.56 -3.64 3.00
C ILE A 88 -6.30 -2.96 2.47
N GLY A 89 -6.00 -1.79 3.01
CA GLY A 89 -4.81 -1.01 2.66
C GLY A 89 -3.60 -1.41 3.49
N ALA A 90 -2.87 -2.46 3.09
CA ALA A 90 -1.67 -2.94 3.79
C ALA A 90 -0.35 -2.60 3.06
N ALA A 91 -0.42 -1.93 1.91
CA ALA A 91 0.76 -1.48 1.18
C ALA A 91 1.51 -0.36 1.93
N ALA A 92 2.82 -0.34 1.78
CA ALA A 92 3.68 0.77 2.18
C ALA A 92 3.86 1.73 0.99
N VAL A 93 2.84 2.53 0.75
CA VAL A 93 2.84 3.53 -0.33
C VAL A 93 3.81 4.65 0.03
N ALA A 94 4.67 5.04 -0.91
CA ALA A 94 5.54 6.21 -0.71
C ALA A 94 4.68 7.48 -0.63
N ASP A 95 4.92 8.32 0.39
CA ASP A 95 4.20 9.58 0.58
C ASP A 95 4.61 10.65 -0.43
N TYR A 96 5.79 10.49 -1.03
CA TYR A 96 6.39 11.45 -1.95
C TYR A 96 6.89 10.77 -3.21
N SER A 97 6.74 11.46 -4.34
CA SER A 97 7.40 11.15 -5.60
C SER A 97 8.20 12.37 -6.09
N VAL A 98 9.10 12.20 -7.04
CA VAL A 98 9.77 13.34 -7.66
C VAL A 98 8.83 14.05 -8.64
N VAL A 99 8.93 15.38 -8.70
CA VAL A 99 8.14 16.19 -9.64
C VAL A 99 8.49 15.85 -11.09
N GLU A 100 9.79 15.66 -11.36
CA GLU A 100 10.29 15.31 -12.69
C GLU A 100 11.19 14.09 -12.59
N THR A 101 10.80 13.02 -13.28
CA THR A 101 11.61 11.82 -13.45
C THR A 101 12.55 11.99 -14.64
N SER A 102 13.84 11.73 -14.45
CA SER A 102 14.81 11.77 -15.55
C SER A 102 14.69 10.54 -16.45
N GLU A 103 14.55 10.73 -17.77
CA GLU A 103 14.54 9.63 -18.74
C GLU A 103 15.91 8.93 -18.89
N ARG A 104 16.98 9.58 -18.42
CA ARG A 104 18.34 9.06 -18.50
C ARG A 104 18.95 9.00 -17.11
N LYS A 105 19.82 8.01 -16.89
CA LYS A 105 20.63 7.92 -15.67
C LYS A 105 21.38 9.22 -15.42
N MET A 106 21.10 9.86 -14.29
CA MET A 106 21.81 11.07 -13.86
C MET A 106 23.29 10.74 -13.59
N LYS A 107 24.19 11.42 -14.30
CA LYS A 107 25.63 11.23 -14.10
C LYS A 107 26.07 11.90 -12.80
N LYS A 108 27.08 11.31 -12.16
CA LYS A 108 27.75 11.95 -11.02
C LYS A 108 28.38 13.26 -11.46
N SER A 109 28.16 14.32 -10.70
CA SER A 109 28.80 15.64 -10.85
C SER A 109 29.40 16.05 -9.51
N ASP A 110 30.18 17.13 -9.52
CA ASP A 110 30.78 17.68 -8.30
C ASP A 110 29.77 18.37 -7.38
N VAL A 111 28.56 18.64 -7.91
CA VAL A 111 27.45 19.21 -7.16
C VAL A 111 26.41 18.12 -6.95
N ALA A 112 25.97 17.92 -5.69
CA ALA A 112 24.91 16.98 -5.37
C ALA A 112 23.57 17.41 -6.02
N PRO A 113 22.85 16.51 -6.68
CA PRO A 113 21.54 16.82 -7.25
C PRO A 113 20.53 17.13 -6.14
N GLN A 114 19.66 18.10 -6.39
CA GLN A 114 18.48 18.37 -5.57
C GLN A 114 17.25 17.75 -6.24
N LEU A 115 16.45 17.04 -5.46
CA LEU A 115 15.20 16.46 -5.91
C LEU A 115 14.04 17.28 -5.37
N LEU A 116 13.22 17.81 -6.26
CA LEU A 116 11.95 18.43 -5.89
C LEU A 116 10.90 17.32 -5.76
N LEU A 117 10.29 17.22 -4.57
CA LEU A 117 9.29 16.21 -4.25
C LEU A 117 7.88 16.79 -4.27
N THR A 118 6.92 15.92 -4.59
CA THR A 118 5.48 16.19 -4.48
C THR A 118 4.80 15.07 -3.70
N LEU A 119 3.64 15.37 -3.11
CA LEU A 119 2.83 14.37 -2.42
C LEU A 119 2.21 13.39 -3.42
N THR A 120 2.18 12.13 -3.06
CA THR A 120 1.41 11.09 -3.75
C THR A 120 -0.06 11.13 -3.29
N ARG A 121 -0.93 10.41 -4.00
CA ARG A 121 -2.35 10.32 -3.64
C ARG A 121 -2.55 9.38 -2.46
N ASP A 122 -3.39 9.78 -1.51
CA ASP A 122 -3.79 8.93 -0.40
C ASP A 122 -4.86 7.92 -0.85
N ILE A 123 -4.44 6.72 -1.22
CA ILE A 123 -5.31 5.67 -1.74
C ILE A 123 -6.40 5.30 -0.72
N LEU A 124 -6.00 5.10 0.54
CA LEU A 124 -6.91 4.67 1.61
C LEU A 124 -8.00 5.72 1.88
N ALA A 125 -7.62 7.00 1.98
CA ALA A 125 -8.57 8.09 2.17
C ALA A 125 -9.50 8.26 0.96
N ASN A 126 -8.99 8.08 -0.26
CA ASN A 126 -9.81 8.15 -1.48
C ASN A 126 -10.83 7.01 -1.55
N VAL A 127 -10.45 5.78 -1.19
CA VAL A 127 -11.39 4.64 -1.14
C VAL A 127 -12.46 4.86 -0.07
N ALA A 128 -12.05 5.25 1.15
CA ALA A 128 -12.98 5.53 2.25
C ALA A 128 -13.94 6.70 1.96
N GLY A 129 -13.53 7.62 1.09
CA GLY A 129 -14.34 8.77 0.66
C GLY A 129 -15.33 8.49 -0.48
N LEU A 130 -15.37 7.29 -1.03
CA LEU A 130 -16.32 6.95 -2.08
C LEU A 130 -17.77 6.96 -1.55
N GLU A 131 -18.72 7.35 -2.40
CA GLU A 131 -20.15 7.34 -2.05
C GLU A 131 -20.63 5.92 -1.69
N GLN A 132 -20.12 4.91 -2.40
CA GLN A 132 -20.32 3.49 -2.12
C GLN A 132 -18.97 2.87 -1.74
N SER A 133 -18.46 3.26 -0.58
CA SER A 133 -17.21 2.73 -0.05
C SER A 133 -17.40 1.29 0.42
N PRO A 134 -16.47 0.36 0.13
CA PRO A 134 -16.43 -0.93 0.80
C PRO A 134 -16.08 -0.75 2.28
N PHE A 135 -16.20 -1.81 3.09
CA PHE A 135 -15.64 -1.81 4.45
C PHE A 135 -14.13 -1.60 4.38
N THR A 136 -13.64 -0.46 4.89
CA THR A 136 -12.25 -0.05 4.73
C THR A 136 -11.39 -0.35 5.94
N VAL A 137 -10.30 -1.10 5.72
CA VAL A 137 -9.32 -1.44 6.75
C VAL A 137 -7.97 -0.81 6.41
N GLY A 138 -7.43 -0.03 7.34
CA GLY A 138 -6.08 0.53 7.23
C GLY A 138 -5.09 -0.15 8.16
N PHE A 139 -3.81 0.02 7.88
CA PHE A 139 -2.71 -0.36 8.77
C PHE A 139 -1.97 0.88 9.28
N ALA A 140 -1.57 0.84 10.54
CA ALA A 140 -0.69 1.81 11.16
C ALA A 140 0.53 1.10 11.73
N ALA A 141 1.70 1.42 11.19
CA ALA A 141 2.99 0.96 11.68
C ALA A 141 3.64 2.13 12.41
N GLU A 142 3.67 2.08 13.73
CA GLU A 142 4.09 3.21 14.57
C GLU A 142 5.26 2.78 15.47
N THR A 143 6.14 3.74 15.75
CA THR A 143 7.24 3.56 16.71
C THR A 143 6.83 3.95 18.12
N ASP A 144 5.95 4.96 18.25
CA ASP A 144 5.51 5.56 19.51
C ASP A 144 4.01 5.87 19.47
N ASP A 145 3.37 5.96 20.63
CA ASP A 145 1.96 6.35 20.81
C ASP A 145 0.97 5.62 19.88
N LEU A 146 1.20 4.29 19.70
CA LEU A 146 0.48 3.43 18.79
C LEU A 146 -1.03 3.64 18.78
N GLU A 147 -1.65 3.66 19.98
CA GLU A 147 -3.11 3.77 20.10
C GLU A 147 -3.63 5.16 19.70
N ALA A 148 -2.95 6.23 20.11
CA ALA A 148 -3.34 7.59 19.78
C ALA A 148 -3.22 7.86 18.27
N ASN A 149 -2.09 7.46 17.66
CA ASN A 149 -1.85 7.61 16.24
C ASN A 149 -2.82 6.78 15.39
N ALA A 150 -3.13 5.54 15.82
CA ALA A 150 -4.11 4.70 15.15
C ALA A 150 -5.52 5.32 15.21
N LYS A 151 -5.97 5.81 16.37
CA LYS A 151 -7.27 6.48 16.51
C LYS A 151 -7.35 7.74 15.65
N GLN A 152 -6.29 8.55 15.63
CA GLN A 152 -6.24 9.74 14.80
C GLN A 152 -6.35 9.39 13.31
N LYS A 153 -5.62 8.38 12.84
CA LYS A 153 -5.66 7.91 11.45
C LYS A 153 -7.02 7.35 11.07
N LEU A 154 -7.63 6.55 11.97
CA LEU A 154 -8.98 6.00 11.80
C LEU A 154 -10.01 7.13 11.54
N ALA A 155 -9.99 8.15 12.41
CA ALA A 155 -10.91 9.28 12.32
C ALA A 155 -10.62 10.18 11.12
N ALA A 156 -9.35 10.54 10.88
CA ALA A 156 -8.95 11.46 9.82
C ALA A 156 -9.26 10.92 8.42
N LYS A 157 -9.11 9.61 8.23
CA LYS A 157 -9.37 8.95 6.94
C LYS A 157 -10.75 8.31 6.84
N LYS A 158 -11.58 8.41 7.90
CA LYS A 158 -12.94 7.84 7.98
C LYS A 158 -12.96 6.32 7.70
N LEU A 159 -12.02 5.59 8.30
CA LEU A 159 -11.92 4.13 8.14
C LEU A 159 -12.91 3.42 9.04
N ASP A 160 -13.32 2.21 8.64
CA ASP A 160 -14.15 1.33 9.47
C ASP A 160 -13.30 0.57 10.50
N MET A 161 -12.06 0.24 10.13
CA MET A 161 -11.13 -0.48 11.00
C MET A 161 -9.68 -0.01 10.78
N ILE A 162 -8.88 -0.07 11.82
CA ILE A 162 -7.43 0.08 11.72
C ILE A 162 -6.73 -1.04 12.49
N VAL A 163 -5.72 -1.61 11.88
CA VAL A 163 -4.81 -2.58 12.50
C VAL A 163 -3.51 -1.86 12.80
N ALA A 164 -3.20 -1.71 14.07
CA ALA A 164 -2.00 -1.03 14.52
C ALA A 164 -0.95 -2.05 14.97
N ASN A 165 0.27 -1.92 14.45
CA ASN A 165 1.40 -2.73 14.86
C ASN A 165 2.58 -1.84 15.22
N GLN A 166 3.29 -2.23 16.28
CA GLN A 166 4.52 -1.55 16.68
C GLN A 166 5.67 -2.04 15.79
N VAL A 167 6.43 -1.09 15.24
CA VAL A 167 7.61 -1.37 14.43
C VAL A 167 8.85 -0.78 15.11
N GLY A 168 10.03 -1.37 14.87
CA GLY A 168 11.31 -0.86 15.42
C GLY A 168 11.81 -1.56 16.69
N GLY A 169 11.18 -2.66 17.16
CA GLY A 169 11.69 -3.53 18.20
C GLY A 169 12.28 -4.84 17.63
N GLU A 170 12.92 -5.67 18.47
CA GLU A 170 13.47 -6.97 18.08
C GLU A 170 12.40 -7.95 17.52
N GLU A 171 11.13 -7.72 17.80
CA GLU A 171 9.99 -8.54 17.38
C GLU A 171 9.12 -7.86 16.29
N GLY A 172 9.44 -6.62 15.90
CA GLY A 172 8.69 -5.83 14.90
C GLY A 172 9.13 -6.15 13.48
N GLY A 173 8.29 -6.84 12.70
CA GLY A 173 8.50 -7.06 11.26
C GLY A 173 7.94 -5.91 10.40
N PHE A 174 8.73 -5.41 9.44
CA PHE A 174 8.31 -4.47 8.41
C PHE A 174 8.38 -5.11 7.02
#